data_fc005d2b58c7857120c870e535026393
#
_entry.id   fc005d2b58c7857120c870e535026393
#
_cell.length_a   1.000
_cell.length_b   1.000
_cell.length_c   1.000
_cell.angle_alpha   90.00
_cell.angle_beta   90.00
_cell.angle_gamma   90.00
#
_symmetry.space_group_name_H-M   'P 1'
#
loop_
_entity.id
_entity.type
_entity.pdbx_description
1 polymer ?
#
loop_
_entity_poly.entity_id
_entity_poly.type
_entity_poly.pdbx_seq_one_letter_code
_entity_poly.pdbx_strand_id
1 'polypeptide(L)'
;MKVILLQDVKGKGKKGQMLEISDGYARNYLLPRKLAVEATADAVNTKNMNDKAAAEKAAKERAEALEISHKLREMTLVVTAKGGGAGRLFGSVTNQEIAEALKAKSGINLDKRKIVITDPIKSVGTFTVQCKLGYEITAPLTVKIEEI
;
A
#
# COMPACT_ATOMS: atom_id res chain seq x y z
N MET A 1 -15.41 32.56 -11.52
CA MET A 1 -15.57 32.19 -10.11
C MET A 1 -14.75 30.94 -9.80
N LYS A 2 -13.92 30.98 -8.78
CA LYS A 2 -13.17 29.82 -8.36
C LYS A 2 -13.97 29.00 -7.36
N VAL A 3 -14.03 27.70 -7.57
CA VAL A 3 -14.77 26.76 -6.71
C VAL A 3 -13.90 25.56 -6.40
N ILE A 4 -14.14 24.93 -5.25
CA ILE A 4 -13.51 23.69 -4.84
C ILE A 4 -14.56 22.58 -4.92
N LEU A 5 -14.27 21.52 -5.66
CA LEU A 5 -15.19 20.41 -5.83
C LEU A 5 -15.28 19.56 -4.57
N LEU A 6 -16.50 19.32 -4.10
CA LEU A 6 -16.78 18.42 -2.98
C LEU A 6 -16.99 16.98 -3.41
N GLN A 7 -17.28 16.78 -4.68
CA GLN A 7 -17.50 15.47 -5.30
C GLN A 7 -16.92 15.47 -6.71
N ASP A 8 -16.75 14.30 -7.27
CA ASP A 8 -16.32 14.17 -8.66
C ASP A 8 -17.43 14.69 -9.59
N VAL A 9 -17.07 15.64 -10.45
CA VAL A 9 -17.98 16.21 -11.45
C VAL A 9 -17.53 15.79 -12.83
N LYS A 10 -18.34 15.02 -13.52
CA LYS A 10 -18.04 14.54 -14.88
C LYS A 10 -17.83 15.71 -15.84
N GLY A 11 -16.71 15.69 -16.54
CA GLY A 11 -16.35 16.74 -17.50
C GLY A 11 -15.79 18.03 -16.89
N LYS A 12 -15.66 18.11 -15.56
CA LYS A 12 -15.10 19.27 -14.86
C LYS A 12 -13.88 18.94 -14.03
N GLY A 13 -13.95 17.97 -13.13
CA GLY A 13 -12.83 17.59 -12.30
C GLY A 13 -13.21 16.63 -11.18
N LYS A 14 -12.25 16.34 -10.34
CA LYS A 14 -12.39 15.40 -9.21
C LYS A 14 -12.57 16.13 -7.88
N LYS A 15 -13.07 15.40 -6.90
CA LYS A 15 -13.20 15.86 -5.52
C LYS A 15 -11.91 16.50 -5.00
N GLY A 16 -12.03 17.65 -4.38
CA GLY A 16 -10.91 18.39 -3.80
C GLY A 16 -10.14 19.26 -4.80
N GLN A 17 -10.49 19.24 -6.07
CA GLN A 17 -9.84 20.05 -7.08
C GLN A 17 -10.43 21.47 -7.10
N MET A 18 -9.56 22.48 -7.21
CA MET A 18 -9.97 23.87 -7.39
C MET A 18 -10.05 24.19 -8.86
N LEU A 19 -11.18 24.71 -9.31
CA LEU A 19 -11.46 25.03 -10.70
C LEU A 19 -12.02 26.43 -10.84
N GLU A 20 -11.73 27.06 -11.96
CA GLU A 20 -12.40 28.28 -12.36
C GLU A 20 -13.58 27.95 -13.26
N ILE A 21 -14.76 28.33 -12.86
CA ILE A 21 -16.04 28.03 -13.54
C ILE A 21 -16.84 29.33 -13.71
N SER A 22 -17.65 29.40 -14.76
CA SER A 22 -18.54 30.53 -14.96
C SER A 22 -19.50 30.69 -13.78
N ASP A 23 -19.76 31.93 -13.39
CA ASP A 23 -20.62 32.25 -12.24
C ASP A 23 -22.01 31.63 -12.37
N GLY A 24 -22.61 31.66 -13.55
CA GLY A 24 -23.92 31.08 -13.80
C GLY A 24 -23.95 29.57 -13.58
N TYR A 25 -22.97 28.86 -14.10
CA TYR A 25 -22.88 27.41 -13.92
C TYR A 25 -22.63 27.04 -12.46
N ALA A 26 -21.70 27.72 -11.80
CA ALA A 26 -21.42 27.46 -10.39
C ALA A 26 -22.65 27.70 -9.50
N ARG A 27 -23.30 28.84 -9.65
CA ARG A 27 -24.47 29.22 -8.83
C ARG A 27 -25.72 28.42 -9.14
N ASN A 28 -25.95 28.04 -10.39
CA ASN A 28 -27.17 27.34 -10.80
C ASN A 28 -27.07 25.83 -10.73
N TYR A 29 -25.88 25.28 -10.82
CA TYR A 29 -25.66 23.82 -10.86
C TYR A 29 -24.85 23.27 -9.69
N LEU A 30 -23.65 23.82 -9.47
CA LEU A 30 -22.72 23.23 -8.49
C LEU A 30 -23.12 23.56 -7.04
N LEU A 31 -23.40 24.80 -6.74
CA LEU A 31 -23.71 25.24 -5.38
C LEU A 31 -25.04 24.68 -4.85
N PRO A 32 -26.16 24.73 -5.59
CA PRO A 32 -27.44 24.18 -5.12
C PRO A 32 -27.40 22.67 -4.90
N ARG A 33 -26.60 21.95 -5.66
CA ARG A 33 -26.44 20.49 -5.55
C ARG A 33 -25.35 20.07 -4.59
N LYS A 34 -24.68 21.04 -3.94
CA LYS A 34 -23.56 20.79 -3.04
C LYS A 34 -22.41 19.97 -3.67
N LEU A 35 -22.21 20.15 -4.96
CA LEU A 35 -21.12 19.51 -5.72
C LEU A 35 -19.80 20.26 -5.56
N ALA A 36 -19.87 21.54 -5.26
CA ALA A 36 -18.73 22.40 -5.02
C ALA A 36 -19.06 23.50 -4.03
N VAL A 37 -18.04 24.14 -3.50
CA VAL A 37 -18.14 25.32 -2.65
C VAL A 37 -17.32 26.46 -3.27
N GLU A 38 -17.71 27.70 -2.99
CA GLU A 38 -16.92 28.85 -3.39
C GLU A 38 -15.52 28.79 -2.76
N ALA A 39 -14.51 29.06 -3.56
CA ALA A 39 -13.13 29.08 -3.09
C ALA A 39 -12.84 30.36 -2.30
N THR A 40 -13.35 30.43 -1.07
CA THR A 40 -13.02 31.49 -0.12
C THR A 40 -11.64 31.26 0.48
N ALA A 41 -11.07 32.28 1.13
CA ALA A 41 -9.77 32.13 1.81
C ALA A 41 -9.78 30.97 2.81
N ASP A 42 -10.85 30.82 3.61
CA ASP A 42 -10.98 29.74 4.57
C ASP A 42 -11.08 28.35 3.89
N ALA A 43 -11.83 28.25 2.81
CA ALA A 43 -11.95 27.00 2.06
C ALA A 43 -10.63 26.60 1.40
N VAL A 44 -9.88 27.57 0.85
CA VAL A 44 -8.54 27.34 0.28
C VAL A 44 -7.57 26.90 1.36
N ASN A 45 -7.57 27.53 2.51
CA ASN A 45 -6.73 27.14 3.65
C ASN A 45 -7.02 25.74 4.14
N THR A 46 -8.31 25.37 4.27
CA THR A 46 -8.72 24.02 4.64
C THR A 46 -8.24 22.99 3.63
N LYS A 47 -8.41 23.28 2.34
CA LYS A 47 -7.89 22.42 1.26
C LYS A 47 -6.38 22.23 1.36
N ASN A 48 -5.63 23.32 1.52
CA ASN A 48 -4.17 23.26 1.62
C ASN A 48 -3.72 22.48 2.85
N MET A 49 -4.39 22.64 3.99
CA MET A 49 -4.10 21.87 5.22
C MET A 49 -4.38 20.38 5.01
N ASN A 50 -5.51 20.03 4.37
CA ASN A 50 -5.85 18.65 4.08
C ASN A 50 -4.86 18.01 3.08
N ASP A 51 -4.48 18.73 2.03
CA ASP A 51 -3.49 18.27 1.05
C ASP A 51 -2.13 18.05 1.72
N LYS A 52 -1.71 18.95 2.61
CA LYS A 52 -0.47 18.81 3.37
C LYS A 52 -0.51 17.61 4.31
N ALA A 53 -1.61 17.42 5.04
CA ALA A 53 -1.76 16.28 5.93
C ALA A 53 -1.74 14.95 5.16
N ALA A 54 -2.39 14.88 4.00
CA ALA A 54 -2.37 13.70 3.14
C ALA A 54 -0.96 13.42 2.60
N ALA A 55 -0.23 14.46 2.19
CA ALA A 55 1.15 14.33 1.72
C ALA A 55 2.10 13.88 2.84
N GLU A 56 1.97 14.41 4.05
CA GLU A 56 2.75 13.99 5.21
C GLU A 56 2.48 12.53 5.58
N LYS A 57 1.21 12.12 5.57
CA LYS A 57 0.82 10.72 5.83
C LYS A 57 1.42 9.79 4.78
N ALA A 58 1.31 10.11 3.50
CA ALA A 58 1.89 9.33 2.43
C ALA A 58 3.42 9.24 2.53
N ALA A 59 4.09 10.34 2.85
CA ALA A 59 5.54 10.36 3.05
C ALA A 59 5.97 9.48 4.24
N LYS A 60 5.21 9.51 5.34
CA LYS A 60 5.46 8.68 6.52
C LYS A 60 5.28 7.19 6.20
N GLU A 61 4.19 6.83 5.54
CA GLU A 61 3.93 5.44 5.12
C GLU A 61 5.02 4.92 4.19
N ARG A 62 5.48 5.76 3.27
CA ARG A 62 6.59 5.43 2.36
C ARG A 62 7.90 5.22 3.13
N ALA A 63 8.20 6.07 4.09
CA ALA A 63 9.40 5.93 4.93
C ALA A 63 9.35 4.63 5.75
N GLU A 64 8.22 4.30 6.35
CA GLU A 64 8.01 3.03 7.05
C GLU A 64 8.20 1.82 6.12
N ALA A 65 7.66 1.89 4.90
CA ALA A 65 7.84 0.84 3.90
C ALA A 65 9.31 0.66 3.50
N LEU A 66 10.06 1.75 3.37
CA LEU A 66 11.51 1.70 3.11
C LEU A 66 12.28 1.04 4.26
N GLU A 67 11.98 1.38 5.50
CA GLU A 67 12.60 0.73 6.67
C GLU A 67 12.32 -0.77 6.70
N ILE A 68 11.08 -1.16 6.47
CA ILE A 68 10.69 -2.58 6.37
C ILE A 68 11.46 -3.26 5.24
N SER A 69 11.61 -2.61 4.09
CA SER A 69 12.36 -3.17 2.97
C SER A 69 13.82 -3.42 3.32
N HIS A 70 14.46 -2.52 4.03
CA HIS A 70 15.84 -2.71 4.51
C HIS A 70 15.95 -3.88 5.48
N LYS A 71 15.04 -3.98 6.43
CA LYS A 71 15.00 -5.09 7.38
C LYS A 71 14.81 -6.44 6.67
N LEU A 72 13.91 -6.50 5.68
CA LEU A 72 13.67 -7.72 4.93
C LEU A 72 14.87 -8.16 4.09
N ARG A 73 15.63 -7.22 3.53
CA ARG A 73 16.84 -7.53 2.76
C ARG A 73 17.94 -8.15 3.62
N GLU A 74 18.07 -7.70 4.84
CA GLU A 74 19.11 -8.16 5.77
C GLU A 74 18.70 -9.40 6.57
N MET A 75 17.40 -9.71 6.59
CA MET A 75 16.84 -10.79 7.40
C MET A 75 16.67 -12.06 6.59
N THR A 76 17.02 -13.19 7.23
CA THR A 76 16.68 -14.52 6.73
C THR A 76 15.53 -15.07 7.55
N LEU A 77 14.41 -15.35 6.89
CA LEU A 77 13.24 -15.95 7.52
C LEU A 77 13.35 -17.47 7.46
N VAL A 78 13.26 -18.11 8.62
CA VAL A 78 13.23 -19.57 8.70
C VAL A 78 11.78 -20.02 8.81
N VAL A 79 11.35 -20.84 7.87
CA VAL A 79 10.02 -21.44 7.85
C VAL A 79 10.16 -22.94 7.98
N THR A 80 9.52 -23.52 8.96
CA THR A 80 9.48 -24.96 9.13
C THR A 80 8.28 -25.56 8.44
N ALA A 81 8.48 -26.65 7.74
CA ALA A 81 7.42 -27.36 7.02
C ALA A 81 7.56 -28.86 7.19
N LYS A 82 6.45 -29.58 7.11
CA LYS A 82 6.48 -31.04 7.16
C LYS A 82 7.07 -31.61 5.89
N GLY A 83 8.13 -32.37 6.01
CA GLY A 83 8.80 -33.01 4.89
C GLY A 83 8.31 -34.44 4.65
N GLY A 84 8.32 -34.84 3.38
CA GLY A 84 8.04 -36.21 2.93
C GLY A 84 9.25 -37.11 2.81
N GLY A 85 10.41 -36.67 3.32
CA GLY A 85 11.70 -37.32 3.13
C GLY A 85 12.42 -36.89 1.87
N ALA A 86 13.71 -37.19 1.79
CA ALA A 86 14.59 -36.81 0.65
C ALA A 86 14.61 -35.31 0.31
N GLY A 87 14.39 -34.43 1.29
CA GLY A 87 14.42 -32.98 1.11
C GLY A 87 13.19 -32.39 0.42
N ARG A 88 12.15 -33.20 0.19
CA ARG A 88 10.89 -32.76 -0.38
C ARG A 88 9.85 -32.51 0.71
N LEU A 89 9.02 -31.48 0.50
CA LEU A 89 7.91 -31.18 1.39
C LEU A 89 6.64 -31.92 0.96
N PHE A 90 5.74 -32.19 1.91
CA PHE A 90 4.42 -32.78 1.62
C PHE A 90 3.51 -31.85 0.83
N GLY A 91 3.78 -30.56 0.85
CA GLY A 91 3.06 -29.55 0.09
C GLY A 91 3.96 -28.39 -0.26
N SER A 92 3.42 -27.38 -0.87
CA SER A 92 4.14 -26.15 -1.14
C SER A 92 3.97 -25.17 0.01
N VAL A 93 5.02 -24.41 0.34
CA VAL A 93 4.93 -23.29 1.28
C VAL A 93 4.12 -22.17 0.62
N THR A 94 3.07 -21.73 1.31
CA THR A 94 2.18 -20.69 0.81
C THR A 94 2.60 -19.30 1.27
N ASN A 95 2.09 -18.28 0.60
CA ASN A 95 2.28 -16.89 1.00
C ASN A 95 1.81 -16.63 2.43
N GLN A 96 0.76 -17.33 2.86
CA GLN A 96 0.21 -17.19 4.19
C GLN A 96 1.20 -17.69 5.25
N GLU A 97 1.82 -18.84 5.04
CA GLU A 97 2.81 -19.39 5.96
C GLU A 97 4.03 -18.49 6.11
N ILE A 98 4.48 -17.88 5.00
CA ILE A 98 5.56 -16.89 5.01
C ILE A 98 5.15 -15.65 5.78
N ALA A 99 3.95 -15.14 5.58
CA ALA A 99 3.44 -13.96 6.28
C ALA A 99 3.31 -14.22 7.80
N GLU A 100 2.80 -15.36 8.18
CA GLU A 100 2.68 -15.77 9.61
C GLU A 100 4.05 -15.92 10.27
N ALA A 101 4.99 -16.57 9.61
CA ALA A 101 6.35 -16.73 10.10
C ALA A 101 7.08 -15.38 10.23
N LEU A 102 6.89 -14.49 9.28
CA LEU A 102 7.44 -13.14 9.31
C LEU A 102 6.89 -12.34 10.48
N LYS A 103 5.58 -12.40 10.71
CA LYS A 103 4.94 -11.76 11.86
C LYS A 103 5.45 -12.32 13.17
N ALA A 104 5.59 -13.63 13.29
CA ALA A 104 6.08 -14.29 14.52
C ALA A 104 7.54 -13.94 14.82
N LYS A 105 8.39 -13.86 13.79
CA LYS A 105 9.82 -13.62 13.95
C LYS A 105 10.18 -12.14 14.12
N SER A 106 9.61 -11.28 13.33
CA SER A 106 9.98 -9.85 13.26
C SER A 106 8.90 -8.91 13.75
N GLY A 107 7.68 -9.40 13.97
CA GLY A 107 6.53 -8.56 14.29
C GLY A 107 6.00 -7.72 13.11
N ILE A 108 6.56 -7.91 11.93
CA ILE A 108 6.11 -7.21 10.72
C ILE A 108 4.84 -7.85 10.20
N ASN A 109 3.75 -7.11 10.25
CA ASN A 109 2.47 -7.57 9.73
C ASN A 109 2.37 -7.27 8.23
N LEU A 110 2.71 -8.24 7.40
CA LEU A 110 2.66 -8.14 5.96
C LEU A 110 1.52 -9.02 5.42
N ASP A 111 0.68 -8.44 4.56
CA ASP A 111 -0.41 -9.18 3.92
C ASP A 111 0.17 -10.25 2.97
N LYS A 112 -0.42 -11.44 3.01
CA LYS A 112 -0.07 -12.54 2.08
C LYS A 112 -0.14 -12.13 0.61
N ARG A 113 -1.02 -11.20 0.26
CA ARG A 113 -1.18 -10.67 -1.11
C ARG A 113 0.03 -9.84 -1.56
N LYS A 114 0.77 -9.30 -0.63
CA LYS A 114 1.98 -8.51 -0.90
C LYS A 114 3.23 -9.37 -1.07
N ILE A 115 3.15 -10.63 -0.75
CA ILE A 115 4.23 -11.60 -0.93
C ILE A 115 4.05 -12.30 -2.28
N VAL A 116 5.04 -12.16 -3.15
CA VAL A 116 5.06 -12.80 -4.46
C VAL A 116 6.11 -13.90 -4.45
N ILE A 117 5.66 -15.14 -4.62
CA ILE A 117 6.53 -16.30 -4.75
C ILE A 117 6.72 -16.56 -6.24
N THR A 118 7.95 -16.38 -6.73
CA THR A 118 8.27 -16.60 -8.14
C THR A 118 8.26 -18.08 -8.50
N ASP A 119 8.84 -18.90 -7.62
CA ASP A 119 8.90 -20.34 -7.80
C ASP A 119 8.21 -21.06 -6.63
N PRO A 120 7.39 -22.09 -6.90
CA PRO A 120 6.75 -22.86 -5.84
C PRO A 120 7.79 -23.50 -4.90
N ILE A 121 7.64 -23.29 -3.61
CA ILE A 121 8.52 -23.86 -2.60
C ILE A 121 8.00 -25.24 -2.23
N LYS A 122 8.64 -26.27 -2.76
CA LYS A 122 8.25 -27.69 -2.55
C LYS A 122 9.34 -28.53 -1.91
N SER A 123 10.49 -27.96 -1.67
CA SER A 123 11.65 -28.64 -1.10
C SER A 123 12.33 -27.82 -0.03
N VAL A 124 13.14 -28.47 0.79
CA VAL A 124 13.99 -27.81 1.77
C VAL A 124 15.11 -27.04 1.06
N GLY A 125 15.39 -25.83 1.52
CA GLY A 125 16.44 -25.00 0.96
C GLY A 125 16.18 -23.52 1.19
N THR A 126 17.02 -22.71 0.55
CA THR A 126 16.91 -21.25 0.61
C THR A 126 16.26 -20.72 -0.66
N PHE A 127 15.22 -19.93 -0.49
CA PHE A 127 14.45 -19.33 -1.57
C PHE A 127 14.36 -17.82 -1.36
N THR A 128 14.23 -17.09 -2.44
CA THR A 128 14.01 -15.64 -2.38
C THR A 128 12.60 -15.33 -2.85
N VAL A 129 11.85 -14.60 -2.04
CA VAL A 129 10.51 -14.13 -2.38
C VAL A 129 10.49 -12.62 -2.45
N GLN A 130 9.61 -12.07 -3.27
CA GLN A 130 9.44 -10.64 -3.42
C GLN A 130 8.31 -10.15 -2.50
N CYS A 131 8.60 -9.15 -1.68
CA CYS A 131 7.62 -8.52 -0.83
C CYS A 131 7.29 -7.13 -1.36
N LYS A 132 6.03 -6.92 -1.74
CA LYS A 132 5.55 -5.61 -2.19
C LYS A 132 5.07 -4.82 -0.97
N LEU A 133 5.70 -3.69 -0.73
CA LEU A 133 5.42 -2.86 0.45
C LEU A 133 4.53 -1.65 0.16
N GLY A 134 4.07 -1.49 -1.09
CA GLY A 134 3.35 -0.32 -1.55
C GLY A 134 4.30 0.74 -2.14
N TYR A 135 3.73 1.78 -2.76
CA TYR A 135 4.51 2.87 -3.40
C TYR A 135 5.63 2.39 -4.33
N GLU A 136 5.40 1.31 -5.06
CA GLU A 136 6.39 0.66 -5.94
C GLU A 136 7.64 0.13 -5.20
N ILE A 137 7.60 0.06 -3.89
CA ILE A 137 8.69 -0.48 -3.08
C ILE A 137 8.56 -2.00 -3.01
N THR A 138 9.58 -2.68 -3.50
CA THR A 138 9.68 -4.14 -3.46
C THR A 138 10.97 -4.54 -2.76
N ALA A 139 10.90 -5.50 -1.85
CA ALA A 139 12.06 -6.00 -1.13
C ALA A 139 12.22 -7.51 -1.33
N PRO A 140 13.40 -8.01 -1.64
CA PRO A 140 13.66 -9.44 -1.64
C PRO A 140 13.77 -9.93 -0.20
N LEU A 141 13.04 -10.99 0.12
CA LEU A 141 13.12 -11.68 1.41
C LEU A 141 13.73 -13.05 1.19
N THR A 142 14.81 -13.34 1.90
CA THR A 142 15.41 -14.67 1.91
C THR A 142 14.65 -15.57 2.88
N VAL A 143 14.09 -16.64 2.36
CA VAL A 143 13.35 -17.63 3.14
C VAL A 143 14.11 -18.93 3.14
N LYS A 144 14.46 -19.42 4.32
CA LYS A 144 15.07 -20.73 4.51
C LYS A 144 14.02 -21.71 4.97
N ILE A 145 13.83 -22.78 4.23
CA ILE A 145 12.86 -23.83 4.56
C ILE A 145 13.59 -24.96 5.26
N GLU A 146 13.12 -25.33 6.42
CA GLU A 146 13.62 -26.44 7.20
C GLU A 146 12.53 -27.50 7.38
N GLU A 147 12.92 -28.75 7.33
CA GLU A 147 12.04 -29.89 7.59
C GLU A 147 11.85 -30.07 9.10
N ILE A 148 10.61 -30.31 9.48
CA ILE A 148 10.27 -30.65 10.87
C ILE A 148 10.46 -32.13 11.08
#